data_e406db505973970b4af2409e902db23b
#
_entry.id   e406db505973970b4af2409e902db23b
#
_cell.length_a   1.000
_cell.length_b   1.000
_cell.length_c   1.000
_cell.angle_alpha   90.00
_cell.angle_beta   90.00
_cell.angle_gamma   90.00
#
_symmetry.space_group_name_H-M   'P 1'
#
loop_
_entity.id
_entity.type
_entity.pdbx_description
1 polymer ?
#
loop_
_entity_poly.entity_id
_entity_poly.type
_entity_poly.pdbx_seq_one_letter_code
_entity_poly.pdbx_strand_id
1 'polypeptide(L)'
;CGKTRDIHWLLSKGFRVAGAELSKVAVAQLFSDLQVNPKVSAIGPLEHFSAENIDIYVGNLFDLSKELLGPVDAVYDRAALVALPSKTRARYTAHITGTTNAAPQLLICYVYDQGVMDGPPFSISDEELRHHYQDIYNLTHVASEDVADGLKGLCPAKENTWLLQQ
;
A
#
# COMPACT_ATOMS: atom_id res chain seq x y z
N CYS A 1 4.33 3.97 -0.91
CA CYS A 1 5.08 2.72 -0.63
C CYS A 1 6.24 2.94 0.34
N GLY A 2 6.71 4.17 0.50
CA GLY A 2 7.82 4.46 1.39
C GLY A 2 9.13 3.78 0.99
N LYS A 3 9.95 3.49 1.99
CA LYS A 3 11.19 2.72 1.89
C LYS A 3 11.13 1.44 2.75
N THR A 4 10.02 0.72 2.65
CA THR A 4 9.82 -0.49 3.46
C THR A 4 10.78 -1.62 3.08
N ARG A 5 11.19 -2.42 4.06
CA ARG A 5 11.98 -3.64 3.84
C ARG A 5 11.23 -4.70 3.05
N ASP A 6 9.90 -4.60 2.96
CA ASP A 6 9.08 -5.51 2.17
C ASP A 6 9.43 -5.44 0.68
N ILE A 7 9.79 -4.25 0.16
CA ILE A 7 10.27 -4.09 -1.22
C ILE A 7 11.55 -4.88 -1.43
N HIS A 8 12.52 -4.79 -0.52
CA HIS A 8 13.76 -5.58 -0.59
C HIS A 8 13.47 -7.08 -0.60
N TRP A 9 12.54 -7.52 0.25
CA TRP A 9 12.17 -8.93 0.32
C TRP A 9 11.50 -9.40 -0.95
N LEU A 10 10.55 -8.65 -1.50
CA LEU A 10 9.87 -8.98 -2.75
C LEU A 10 10.86 -9.10 -3.92
N LEU A 11 11.76 -8.12 -4.06
CA LEU A 11 12.81 -8.15 -5.08
C LEU A 11 13.73 -9.37 -4.90
N SER A 12 14.10 -9.73 -3.66
CA SER A 12 14.93 -10.91 -3.37
C SER A 12 14.24 -12.24 -3.71
N LYS A 13 12.90 -12.24 -3.81
CA LYS A 13 12.09 -13.38 -4.24
C LYS A 13 11.83 -13.40 -5.75
N GLY A 14 12.40 -12.46 -6.49
CA GLY A 14 12.29 -12.40 -7.95
C GLY A 14 11.01 -11.70 -8.43
N PHE A 15 10.25 -11.03 -7.55
CA PHE A 15 9.12 -10.24 -7.98
C PHE A 15 9.58 -8.94 -8.63
N ARG A 16 8.85 -8.51 -9.66
CA ARG A 16 8.91 -7.15 -10.14
C ARG A 16 7.98 -6.28 -9.29
N VAL A 17 8.50 -5.17 -8.78
CA VAL A 17 7.76 -4.29 -7.86
C VAL A 17 7.46 -2.95 -8.53
N ALA A 18 6.21 -2.55 -8.58
CA ALA A 18 5.80 -1.20 -8.89
C ALA A 18 5.21 -0.53 -7.65
N GLY A 19 5.58 0.72 -7.40
CA GLY A 19 5.10 1.46 -6.24
C GLY A 19 4.82 2.92 -6.54
N ALA A 20 3.93 3.53 -5.75
CA ALA A 20 3.69 4.97 -5.76
C ALA A 20 4.09 5.57 -4.41
N GLU A 21 4.75 6.73 -4.44
CA GLU A 21 5.23 7.43 -3.25
C GLU A 21 5.20 8.95 -3.47
N LEU A 22 4.70 9.67 -2.49
CA LEU A 22 4.64 11.13 -2.55
C LEU A 22 6.00 11.76 -2.24
N SER A 23 6.80 11.14 -1.36
CA SER A 23 8.07 11.66 -0.88
C SER A 23 9.23 11.23 -1.79
N LYS A 24 9.72 12.16 -2.60
CA LYS A 24 10.93 11.96 -3.41
C LYS A 24 12.15 11.59 -2.55
N VAL A 25 12.24 12.13 -1.34
CA VAL A 25 13.32 11.83 -0.40
C VAL A 25 13.28 10.37 0.04
N ALA A 26 12.09 9.84 0.34
CA ALA A 26 11.92 8.43 0.70
C ALA A 26 12.32 7.51 -0.45
N VAL A 27 11.98 7.87 -1.69
CA VAL A 27 12.34 7.10 -2.89
C VAL A 27 13.85 7.14 -3.14
N ALA A 28 14.49 8.30 -3.01
CA ALA A 28 15.95 8.40 -3.13
C ALA A 28 16.67 7.52 -2.08
N GLN A 29 16.17 7.51 -0.85
CA GLN A 29 16.68 6.63 0.21
C GLN A 29 16.45 5.15 -0.09
N LEU A 30 15.29 4.77 -0.62
CA LEU A 30 15.00 3.40 -1.04
C LEU A 30 16.02 2.90 -2.06
N PHE A 31 16.28 3.66 -3.12
CA PHE A 31 17.26 3.27 -4.14
C PHE A 31 18.70 3.26 -3.61
N SER A 32 19.03 4.17 -2.68
CA SER A 32 20.32 4.15 -1.97
C SER A 32 20.48 2.89 -1.12
N ASP A 33 19.45 2.50 -0.36
CA ASP A 33 19.44 1.30 0.48
C ASP A 33 19.53 0.01 -0.37
N LEU A 34 18.91 0.01 -1.55
CA LEU A 34 19.02 -1.06 -2.54
C LEU A 34 20.39 -1.09 -3.24
N GLN A 35 21.23 -0.07 -3.09
CA GLN A 35 22.50 0.12 -3.80
C GLN A 35 22.35 0.14 -5.33
N VAL A 36 21.24 0.68 -5.82
CA VAL A 36 20.89 0.76 -7.24
C VAL A 36 20.73 2.21 -7.66
N ASN A 37 21.29 2.56 -8.81
CA ASN A 37 21.10 3.89 -9.42
C ASN A 37 19.89 3.84 -10.37
N PRO A 38 18.77 4.52 -10.06
CA PRO A 38 17.62 4.51 -10.92
C PRO A 38 17.82 5.41 -12.15
N LYS A 39 17.21 5.02 -13.27
CA LYS A 39 16.89 5.95 -14.34
C LYS A 39 15.69 6.80 -13.89
N VAL A 40 15.79 8.12 -14.01
CA VAL A 40 14.73 9.05 -13.63
C VAL A 40 14.19 9.74 -14.88
N SER A 41 12.87 9.74 -15.05
CA SER A 41 12.20 10.43 -16.16
C SER A 41 10.89 11.07 -15.67
N ALA A 42 10.51 12.18 -16.29
CA ALA A 42 9.19 12.78 -16.07
C ALA A 42 8.14 12.01 -16.88
N ILE A 43 6.98 11.74 -16.27
CA ILE A 43 5.86 11.07 -16.92
C ILE A 43 4.54 11.74 -16.49
N GLY A 44 4.05 12.67 -17.32
CA GLY A 44 2.94 13.55 -16.93
C GLY A 44 3.27 14.34 -15.66
N PRO A 45 2.41 14.31 -14.62
CA PRO A 45 2.65 14.99 -13.35
C PRO A 45 3.55 14.21 -12.38
N LEU A 46 4.01 13.01 -12.77
CA LEU A 46 4.82 12.11 -11.93
C LEU A 46 6.28 12.09 -12.40
N GLU A 47 7.19 11.76 -11.48
CA GLU A 47 8.53 11.32 -11.82
C GLU A 47 8.62 9.79 -11.70
N HIS A 48 9.17 9.15 -12.70
CA HIS A 48 9.36 7.70 -12.73
C HIS A 48 10.82 7.36 -12.45
N PHE A 49 11.04 6.64 -11.35
CA PHE A 49 12.32 6.09 -10.94
C PHE A 49 12.32 4.61 -11.28
N SER A 50 13.14 4.16 -12.22
CA SER A 50 13.16 2.78 -12.69
C SER A 50 14.55 2.17 -12.63
N ALA A 51 14.61 0.89 -12.24
CA ALA A 51 15.77 0.04 -12.34
C ALA A 51 15.33 -1.40 -12.62
N GLU A 52 16.25 -2.35 -12.59
CA GLU A 52 15.89 -3.75 -12.81
C GLU A 52 14.86 -4.24 -11.77
N ASN A 53 13.73 -4.73 -12.25
CA ASN A 53 12.60 -5.24 -11.46
C ASN A 53 11.96 -4.25 -10.47
N ILE A 54 12.24 -2.95 -10.56
CA ILE A 54 11.62 -1.95 -9.69
C ILE A 54 11.26 -0.67 -10.45
N ASP A 55 10.00 -0.24 -10.31
CA ASP A 55 9.45 0.99 -10.86
C ASP A 55 8.73 1.77 -9.75
N ILE A 56 9.20 2.98 -9.42
CA ILE A 56 8.57 3.84 -8.42
C ILE A 56 8.11 5.13 -9.06
N TYR A 57 6.81 5.41 -8.93
CA TYR A 57 6.18 6.64 -9.40
C TYR A 57 6.09 7.64 -8.25
N VAL A 58 6.81 8.75 -8.38
CA VAL A 58 6.89 9.81 -7.36
C VAL A 58 5.87 10.89 -7.68
N GLY A 59 4.96 11.14 -6.77
CA GLY A 59 3.90 12.12 -6.89
C GLY A 59 2.60 11.67 -6.27
N ASN A 60 1.51 12.31 -6.67
CA ASN A 60 0.21 11.95 -6.15
C ASN A 60 -0.26 10.64 -6.77
N LEU A 61 -0.55 9.64 -5.92
CA LEU A 61 -1.04 8.33 -6.34
C LEU A 61 -2.23 8.40 -7.32
N PHE A 62 -3.11 9.38 -7.13
CA PHE A 62 -4.29 9.55 -7.98
C PHE A 62 -4.00 10.02 -9.40
N ASP A 63 -2.76 10.38 -9.70
CA ASP A 63 -2.29 10.71 -11.04
C ASP A 63 -1.67 9.50 -11.76
N LEU A 64 -1.49 8.37 -11.05
CA LEU A 64 -1.00 7.12 -11.63
C LEU A 64 -2.17 6.39 -12.32
N SER A 65 -2.13 6.31 -13.65
CA SER A 65 -3.14 5.61 -14.42
C SER A 65 -2.79 4.14 -14.64
N LYS A 66 -3.78 3.36 -15.06
CA LYS A 66 -3.63 1.96 -15.47
C LYS A 66 -2.62 1.80 -16.61
N GLU A 67 -2.65 2.73 -17.57
CA GLU A 67 -1.76 2.72 -18.74
C GLU A 67 -0.30 2.96 -18.34
N LEU A 68 -0.07 3.82 -17.36
CA LEU A 68 1.26 4.11 -16.83
C LEU A 68 1.80 2.96 -15.98
N LEU A 69 0.93 2.37 -15.15
CA LEU A 69 1.30 1.28 -14.25
C LEU A 69 1.55 -0.03 -15.02
N GLY A 70 0.75 -0.28 -16.05
CA GLY A 70 0.75 -1.53 -16.79
C GLY A 70 0.08 -2.69 -16.05
N PRO A 71 0.27 -3.94 -16.49
CA PRO A 71 -0.33 -5.11 -15.87
C PRO A 71 0.15 -5.32 -14.43
N VAL A 72 -0.78 -5.66 -13.55
CA VAL A 72 -0.52 -5.95 -12.13
C VAL A 72 -1.08 -7.33 -11.80
N ASP A 73 -0.23 -8.22 -11.30
CA ASP A 73 -0.60 -9.59 -10.92
C ASP A 73 -1.16 -9.64 -9.49
N ALA A 74 -0.68 -8.78 -8.59
CA ALA A 74 -1.15 -8.67 -7.23
C ALA A 74 -0.85 -7.29 -6.62
N VAL A 75 -1.63 -6.90 -5.62
CA VAL A 75 -1.41 -5.70 -4.80
C VAL A 75 -0.98 -6.10 -3.40
N TYR A 76 0.04 -5.45 -2.88
CA TYR A 76 0.42 -5.51 -1.47
C TYR A 76 0.14 -4.15 -0.83
N ASP A 77 -0.91 -4.08 -0.02
CA ASP A 77 -1.28 -2.88 0.73
C ASP A 77 -0.94 -3.05 2.20
N ARG A 78 0.15 -2.46 2.60
CA ARG A 78 0.55 -2.33 4.00
C ARG A 78 0.89 -0.89 4.29
N ALA A 79 0.28 -0.35 5.33
CA ALA A 79 0.46 1.03 5.77
C ALA A 79 0.01 2.12 4.77
N ALA A 80 -0.72 1.77 3.70
CA ALA A 80 -1.30 2.77 2.80
C ALA A 80 -2.75 3.09 3.18
N LEU A 81 -3.67 2.12 3.14
CA LEU A 81 -5.07 2.33 3.53
C LEU A 81 -5.19 2.94 4.94
N VAL A 82 -4.47 2.36 5.91
CA VAL A 82 -4.47 2.81 7.31
C VAL A 82 -3.85 4.20 7.53
N ALA A 83 -3.09 4.73 6.57
CA ALA A 83 -2.52 6.08 6.66
C ALA A 83 -3.49 7.18 6.21
N LEU A 84 -4.62 6.82 5.59
CA LEU A 84 -5.52 7.76 4.96
C LEU A 84 -6.72 8.10 5.84
N PRO A 85 -7.13 9.37 5.92
CA PRO A 85 -8.40 9.75 6.55
C PRO A 85 -9.60 9.09 5.85
N SER A 86 -10.68 8.79 6.58
CA SER A 86 -11.84 8.03 6.07
C SER A 86 -12.41 8.61 4.76
N LYS A 87 -12.48 9.93 4.62
CA LYS A 87 -12.95 10.61 3.40
C LYS A 87 -12.09 10.30 2.17
N THR A 88 -10.82 9.95 2.36
CA THR A 88 -9.87 9.65 1.27
C THR A 88 -9.87 8.16 0.94
N ARG A 89 -10.18 7.29 1.92
CA ARG A 89 -10.12 5.83 1.74
C ARG A 89 -11.04 5.32 0.64
N ALA A 90 -12.28 5.80 0.55
CA ALA A 90 -13.21 5.40 -0.53
C ALA A 90 -12.64 5.72 -1.92
N ARG A 91 -12.04 6.89 -2.09
CA ARG A 91 -11.37 7.26 -3.34
C ARG A 91 -10.14 6.39 -3.60
N TYR A 92 -9.36 6.10 -2.56
CA TYR A 92 -8.15 5.28 -2.64
C TYR A 92 -8.48 3.85 -3.08
N THR A 93 -9.43 3.20 -2.41
CA THR A 93 -9.81 1.82 -2.70
C THR A 93 -10.38 1.68 -4.12
N ALA A 94 -11.24 2.59 -4.55
CA ALA A 94 -11.75 2.63 -5.91
C ALA A 94 -10.61 2.86 -6.94
N HIS A 95 -9.67 3.74 -6.65
CA HIS A 95 -8.53 4.04 -7.53
C HIS A 95 -7.60 2.82 -7.68
N ILE A 96 -7.18 2.19 -6.58
CA ILE A 96 -6.33 0.99 -6.63
C ILE A 96 -7.03 -0.13 -7.40
N THR A 97 -8.29 -0.41 -7.07
CA THR A 97 -9.07 -1.45 -7.76
C THR A 97 -9.15 -1.20 -9.26
N GLY A 98 -9.47 0.03 -9.66
CA GLY A 98 -9.57 0.40 -11.09
C GLY A 98 -8.23 0.37 -11.82
N THR A 99 -7.18 0.94 -11.21
CA THR A 99 -5.84 1.06 -11.81
C THR A 99 -5.17 -0.31 -11.98
N THR A 100 -5.41 -1.25 -11.05
CA THR A 100 -4.85 -2.60 -11.09
C THR A 100 -5.77 -3.63 -11.76
N ASN A 101 -6.93 -3.20 -12.30
CA ASN A 101 -7.92 -4.08 -12.89
C ASN A 101 -8.41 -5.18 -11.94
N ALA A 102 -8.68 -4.79 -10.70
CA ALA A 102 -9.11 -5.68 -9.62
C ALA A 102 -8.15 -6.88 -9.40
N ALA A 103 -6.85 -6.65 -9.49
CA ALA A 103 -5.86 -7.65 -9.13
C ALA A 103 -6.05 -8.11 -7.68
N PRO A 104 -5.76 -9.37 -7.34
CA PRO A 104 -5.79 -9.86 -5.97
C PRO A 104 -4.98 -8.98 -5.03
N GLN A 105 -5.45 -8.78 -3.80
CA GLN A 105 -4.76 -7.91 -2.84
C GLN A 105 -4.45 -8.67 -1.56
N LEU A 106 -3.23 -8.53 -1.06
CA LEU A 106 -2.87 -8.82 0.32
C LEU A 106 -2.89 -7.50 1.08
N LEU A 107 -3.88 -7.34 1.95
CA LEU A 107 -4.12 -6.11 2.71
C LEU A 107 -3.83 -6.34 4.18
N ILE A 108 -3.01 -5.47 4.77
CA ILE A 108 -2.69 -5.47 6.20
C ILE A 108 -3.21 -4.18 6.82
N CYS A 109 -4.06 -4.30 7.83
CA CYS A 109 -4.66 -3.17 8.53
C CYS A 109 -4.66 -3.36 10.05
N TYR A 110 -4.91 -2.28 10.78
CA TYR A 110 -5.00 -2.29 12.23
C TYR A 110 -6.45 -2.13 12.69
N VAL A 111 -6.78 -2.82 13.78
CA VAL A 111 -8.05 -2.65 14.51
C VAL A 111 -7.74 -2.31 15.95
N TYR A 112 -8.21 -1.16 16.40
CA TYR A 112 -8.04 -0.65 17.75
C TYR A 112 -9.14 0.36 18.10
N ASP A 113 -9.25 0.77 19.34
CA ASP A 113 -10.17 1.83 19.75
C ASP A 113 -9.68 3.20 19.23
N GLN A 114 -10.27 3.67 18.14
CA GLN A 114 -9.91 4.96 17.51
C GLN A 114 -10.07 6.17 18.46
N GLY A 115 -10.84 6.04 19.53
CA GLY A 115 -10.97 7.10 20.55
C GLY A 115 -9.72 7.30 21.40
N VAL A 116 -8.79 6.32 21.39
CA VAL A 116 -7.54 6.39 22.17
C VAL A 116 -6.40 7.05 21.37
N MET A 117 -6.44 6.99 20.04
CA MET A 117 -5.37 7.53 19.20
C MET A 117 -5.95 8.11 17.88
N ASP A 118 -5.62 9.34 17.57
CA ASP A 118 -6.15 10.06 16.40
C ASP A 118 -5.71 9.48 15.04
N GLY A 119 -4.63 8.69 15.01
CA GLY A 119 -4.00 8.22 13.77
C GLY A 119 -3.07 9.26 13.13
N PRO A 120 -2.42 8.98 11.97
CA PRO A 120 -2.28 7.65 11.40
C PRO A 120 -1.31 6.75 12.22
N PRO A 121 -1.38 5.42 12.09
CA PRO A 121 -2.35 4.67 11.32
C PRO A 121 -3.73 4.74 11.94
N PHE A 122 -4.77 4.68 11.09
CA PHE A 122 -6.17 4.65 11.52
C PHE A 122 -6.63 3.20 11.71
N SER A 123 -7.61 3.01 12.61
CA SER A 123 -8.30 1.76 12.77
C SER A 123 -9.23 1.51 11.56
N ILE A 124 -9.19 0.31 11.00
CA ILE A 124 -10.04 -0.11 9.88
C ILE A 124 -10.83 -1.34 10.30
N SER A 125 -12.12 -1.17 10.50
CA SER A 125 -12.99 -2.28 10.88
C SER A 125 -13.28 -3.23 9.71
N ASP A 126 -13.67 -4.47 10.03
CA ASP A 126 -14.14 -5.46 9.04
C ASP A 126 -15.33 -4.93 8.23
N GLU A 127 -16.22 -4.19 8.87
CA GLU A 127 -17.38 -3.56 8.22
C GLU A 127 -16.93 -2.51 7.19
N GLU A 128 -15.96 -1.67 7.54
CA GLU A 128 -15.40 -0.68 6.62
C GLU A 128 -14.70 -1.35 5.43
N LEU A 129 -13.93 -2.43 5.66
CA LEU A 129 -13.32 -3.19 4.57
C LEU A 129 -14.35 -3.78 3.63
N ARG A 130 -15.41 -4.40 4.17
CA ARG A 130 -16.51 -4.92 3.34
C ARG A 130 -17.18 -3.82 2.56
N HIS A 131 -17.44 -2.67 3.17
CA HIS A 131 -18.01 -1.52 2.48
C HIS A 131 -17.18 -1.09 1.27
N HIS A 132 -15.85 -1.18 1.35
CA HIS A 132 -14.96 -0.77 0.26
C HIS A 132 -14.79 -1.82 -0.84
N TYR A 133 -14.86 -3.12 -0.51
CA TYR A 133 -14.34 -4.14 -1.39
C TYR A 133 -15.30 -5.29 -1.74
N GLN A 134 -16.39 -5.52 -0.97
CA GLN A 134 -17.24 -6.71 -1.12
C GLN A 134 -17.98 -6.83 -2.46
N ASP A 135 -18.22 -5.72 -3.15
CA ASP A 135 -18.88 -5.72 -4.46
C ASP A 135 -17.97 -6.22 -5.59
N ILE A 136 -16.65 -6.30 -5.33
CA ILE A 136 -15.65 -6.65 -6.34
C ILE A 136 -14.85 -7.88 -5.92
N TYR A 137 -14.60 -8.05 -4.62
CA TYR A 137 -13.75 -9.10 -4.08
C TYR A 137 -14.47 -9.97 -3.05
N ASN A 138 -14.09 -11.24 -3.03
CA ASN A 138 -14.29 -12.11 -1.87
C ASN A 138 -13.19 -11.77 -0.85
N LEU A 139 -13.58 -11.41 0.37
CA LEU A 139 -12.67 -11.05 1.45
C LEU A 139 -12.45 -12.25 2.38
N THR A 140 -11.23 -12.75 2.45
CA THR A 140 -10.84 -13.82 3.37
C THR A 140 -9.94 -13.25 4.46
N HIS A 141 -10.36 -13.36 5.72
CA HIS A 141 -9.51 -13.03 6.87
C HIS A 141 -8.48 -14.15 7.06
N VAL A 142 -7.20 -13.84 6.87
CA VAL A 142 -6.10 -14.82 6.86
C VAL A 142 -5.46 -14.96 8.23
N ALA A 143 -5.21 -13.84 8.89
CA ALA A 143 -4.54 -13.81 10.19
C ALA A 143 -4.96 -12.59 11.00
N SER A 144 -4.89 -12.73 12.33
CA SER A 144 -5.05 -11.63 13.29
C SER A 144 -4.04 -11.81 14.40
N GLU A 145 -3.15 -10.85 14.57
CA GLU A 145 -2.09 -10.90 15.57
C GLU A 145 -2.17 -9.67 16.47
N ASP A 146 -1.91 -9.88 17.77
CA ASP A 146 -1.82 -8.76 18.70
C ASP A 146 -0.53 -7.98 18.42
N VAL A 147 -0.65 -6.65 18.33
CA VAL A 147 0.53 -5.79 18.17
C VAL A 147 1.32 -5.79 19.49
N ALA A 148 2.53 -6.30 19.45
CA ALA A 148 3.40 -6.37 20.63
C ALA A 148 3.58 -4.97 21.23
N ASP A 149 3.43 -4.85 22.54
CA ASP A 149 3.49 -3.59 23.30
C ASP A 149 2.44 -2.54 22.88
N GLY A 150 1.44 -2.95 22.10
CA GLY A 150 0.41 -2.07 21.57
C GLY A 150 0.85 -1.19 20.40
N LEU A 151 -0.11 -0.61 19.70
CA LEU A 151 0.18 0.26 18.56
C LEU A 151 0.85 1.56 19.05
N LYS A 152 2.08 1.79 18.60
CA LYS A 152 2.93 2.91 19.04
C LYS A 152 3.14 2.99 20.56
N GLY A 153 2.93 1.89 21.30
CA GLY A 153 2.98 1.88 22.75
C GLY A 153 1.84 2.66 23.43
N LEU A 154 0.76 2.98 22.71
CA LEU A 154 -0.32 3.82 23.21
C LEU A 154 -1.60 3.03 23.50
N CYS A 155 -1.94 2.06 22.68
CA CYS A 155 -3.17 1.29 22.85
C CYS A 155 -3.04 -0.15 22.36
N PRO A 156 -3.78 -1.11 22.97
CA PRO A 156 -3.92 -2.45 22.42
C PRO A 156 -4.48 -2.39 21.00
N ALA A 157 -3.90 -3.18 20.10
CA ALA A 157 -4.32 -3.23 18.71
C ALA A 157 -4.11 -4.62 18.14
N LYS A 158 -4.88 -4.96 17.11
CA LYS A 158 -4.66 -6.14 16.28
C LYS A 158 -4.19 -5.72 14.89
N GLU A 159 -3.22 -6.45 14.37
CA GLU A 159 -2.85 -6.40 12.96
C GLU A 159 -3.60 -7.52 12.25
N ASN A 160 -4.49 -7.16 11.33
CA ASN A 160 -5.31 -8.08 10.57
C ASN A 160 -4.80 -8.18 9.13
N THR A 161 -4.63 -9.41 8.66
CA THR A 161 -4.25 -9.71 7.28
C THR A 161 -5.45 -10.25 6.53
N TRP A 162 -5.74 -9.65 5.39
CA TRP A 162 -6.84 -10.01 4.50
C TRP A 162 -6.33 -10.36 3.11
N LEU A 163 -6.93 -11.38 2.53
CA LEU A 163 -6.77 -11.72 1.12
C LEU A 163 -8.07 -11.38 0.39
N LEU A 164 -7.95 -10.52 -0.63
CA LEU A 164 -9.03 -10.06 -1.49
C LEU A 164 -8.84 -10.70 -2.87
N GLN A 165 -9.80 -11.50 -3.32
CA GLN A 165 -9.76 -12.21 -4.61
C GLN A 165 -11.13 -12.15 -5.29
N GLN A 166 -11.16 -12.15 -6.62
CA GLN A 166 -12.40 -12.26 -7.40
C GLN A 166 -13.01 -13.66 -7.31
#